data_6fd9b864b620a044c888e3e6a08ec647
#
_entry.id   6fd9b864b620a044c888e3e6a08ec647
#
_cell.length_a   1.000
_cell.length_b   1.000
_cell.length_c   1.000
_cell.angle_alpha   90.00
_cell.angle_beta   90.00
_cell.angle_gamma   90.00
#
_symmetry.space_group_name_H-M   'P 1'
#
loop_
_entity.id
_entity.type
_entity.pdbx_description
1 polymer ?
#
loop_
_entity_poly.entity_id
_entity_poly.type
_entity_poly.pdbx_seq_one_letter_code
_entity_poly.pdbx_strand_id
1 'polypeptide(L)'
;MSTANKLGSPVAAENRPSDFIRDIVAKHVAEKKYPQIHTRFPPEPNGYLHIGHAKSICLNFGIAREFGGICNLRMDDTNPTKEDVEYVESITEDVRWLINGWADDRLGMKPKGKTPDTITSNGKQDFYLAAVSQQRAAGILPADHTSSSPATRANEDGPADKMSAARLEPFYASDYFDQLYEYAVALIKKGKAYVCDLTPDETDEYRRNAKESPFRNRSVAENLDLFTRMKNGEFPDGTRTLRAKIDVASPNIWMRDPLIYRIRHAEHHHTGDKWCVYPMYDFAHCLSDYIEGITHSICTLEFEVHRPLYDWILENLDLPRPLPHQYEFARLSLGYTVMSKRKLMRLVNEKLVSGWDDPRMPTISGIRRRGVTAEALRAFAYNIGITKYNGLTDVAVLEHAIREDLNKRALRRLVVLRPIRVVITNYPEGKTEELDAVNNPEDPNAGTRKIPFSRTVYIEQDDFKEVPPPKFFRLKPGGEVRLKYAYIIKCDELVKDAAGKTVELRCTADLDSKTGGATASRKVKGTIHWVSAGHAVDAEVRLYDRLFTVPEPDSEGDFKKHLNPHSLEIVTAKCEPSLKDAQPELRYQFERLGYFVIDSDSKLKTQNSKLILNRTITLKDTWAKEAQKT
;
A
#
# COMPACT_ATOMS: atom_id res chain seq x y z
N MET A 1 -31.25 18.96 29.70
CA MET A 1 -29.80 19.02 30.01
C MET A 1 -29.08 18.30 28.91
N SER A 2 -28.41 19.07 28.07
CA SER A 2 -27.75 18.64 26.82
C SER A 2 -26.43 17.93 27.15
N THR A 3 -26.32 16.66 26.79
CA THR A 3 -25.03 15.93 26.81
C THR A 3 -24.29 16.23 25.53
N ALA A 4 -23.41 17.23 25.57
CA ALA A 4 -22.44 17.48 24.52
C ALA A 4 -21.46 16.30 24.41
N ASN A 5 -21.50 15.59 23.29
CA ASN A 5 -20.50 14.59 22.92
C ASN A 5 -19.12 15.26 22.84
N LYS A 6 -18.24 14.92 23.76
CA LYS A 6 -16.82 15.30 23.70
C LYS A 6 -16.17 14.51 22.56
N LEU A 7 -15.98 15.16 21.41
CA LEU A 7 -15.01 14.77 20.40
C LEU A 7 -13.64 14.62 21.08
N GLY A 8 -12.98 13.47 20.88
CA GLY A 8 -11.69 13.16 21.54
C GLY A 8 -10.69 14.28 21.36
N SER A 9 -10.00 14.62 22.46
CA SER A 9 -8.93 15.59 22.50
C SER A 9 -7.87 15.28 21.43
N PRO A 10 -7.25 16.28 20.80
CA PRO A 10 -6.16 16.04 19.85
C PRO A 10 -5.07 15.21 20.53
N VAL A 11 -4.64 14.15 19.87
CA VAL A 11 -3.53 13.30 20.32
C VAL A 11 -2.33 14.23 20.53
N ALA A 12 -1.72 14.18 21.72
CA ALA A 12 -0.56 14.99 22.06
C ALA A 12 0.45 14.96 20.91
N ALA A 13 0.88 16.13 20.46
CA ALA A 13 1.84 16.28 19.38
C ALA A 13 3.14 15.56 19.77
N GLU A 14 3.34 14.34 19.27
CA GLU A 14 4.68 13.78 19.21
C GLU A 14 5.57 14.81 18.51
N ASN A 15 6.82 14.95 18.93
CA ASN A 15 7.82 15.89 18.40
C ASN A 15 8.17 15.50 16.94
N ARG A 16 7.24 15.69 16.02
CA ARG A 16 7.37 15.33 14.60
C ARG A 16 7.73 16.57 13.81
N PRO A 17 8.69 16.53 12.88
CA PRO A 17 8.96 17.65 12.02
C PRO A 17 7.71 17.96 11.21
N SER A 18 7.29 19.23 11.22
CA SER A 18 6.20 19.71 10.38
C SER A 18 6.65 19.79 8.92
N ASP A 19 5.67 19.86 8.01
CA ASP A 19 5.90 20.14 6.62
C ASP A 19 5.02 21.33 6.18
N PHE A 20 5.33 21.93 5.02
CA PHE A 20 4.66 23.13 4.57
C PHE A 20 3.14 22.99 4.40
N ILE A 21 2.61 21.77 4.10
CA ILE A 21 1.17 21.55 4.00
C ILE A 21 0.55 21.53 5.39
N ARG A 22 1.17 20.86 6.35
CA ARG A 22 0.74 20.86 7.75
C ARG A 22 0.77 22.26 8.36
N ASP A 23 1.78 23.05 8.03
CA ASP A 23 1.86 24.46 8.47
C ASP A 23 0.71 25.30 7.92
N ILE A 24 0.35 25.11 6.65
CA ILE A 24 -0.83 25.79 6.03
C ILE A 24 -2.11 25.35 6.74
N VAL A 25 -2.32 24.05 6.96
CA VAL A 25 -3.51 23.54 7.63
C VAL A 25 -3.60 24.06 9.07
N ALA A 26 -2.49 24.03 9.82
CA ALA A 26 -2.43 24.56 11.18
C ALA A 26 -2.81 26.03 11.25
N LYS A 27 -2.32 26.84 10.29
CA LYS A 27 -2.71 28.25 10.15
C LYS A 27 -4.21 28.40 9.93
N HIS A 28 -4.79 27.63 8.98
CA HIS A 28 -6.23 27.70 8.68
C HIS A 28 -7.11 27.27 9.86
N VAL A 29 -6.64 26.29 10.66
CA VAL A 29 -7.32 25.90 11.91
C VAL A 29 -7.28 27.02 12.95
N ALA A 30 -6.12 27.65 13.14
CA ALA A 30 -5.96 28.79 14.06
C ALA A 30 -6.84 29.99 13.67
N GLU A 31 -6.94 30.26 12.37
CA GLU A 31 -7.77 31.32 11.79
C GLU A 31 -9.26 30.96 11.72
N LYS A 32 -9.65 29.73 12.06
CA LYS A 32 -11.03 29.20 11.92
C LYS A 32 -11.59 29.38 10.51
N LYS A 33 -10.73 29.24 9.50
CA LYS A 33 -11.09 29.47 8.08
C LYS A 33 -12.16 28.48 7.60
N TYR A 34 -12.14 27.25 8.11
CA TYR A 34 -13.07 26.19 7.80
C TYR A 34 -13.69 25.62 9.09
N PRO A 35 -14.95 25.18 9.07
CA PRO A 35 -15.59 24.57 10.25
C PRO A 35 -14.91 23.27 10.67
N GLN A 36 -14.41 22.49 9.70
CA GLN A 36 -13.65 21.25 9.90
C GLN A 36 -12.66 21.07 8.75
N ILE A 37 -11.53 20.44 8.99
CA ILE A 37 -10.59 20.04 7.94
C ILE A 37 -11.15 18.84 7.19
N HIS A 38 -11.22 18.96 5.87
CA HIS A 38 -11.73 17.89 5.02
C HIS A 38 -10.78 17.70 3.83
N THR A 39 -10.18 16.54 3.75
CA THR A 39 -9.30 16.11 2.65
C THR A 39 -9.95 14.99 1.85
N ARG A 40 -9.33 14.55 0.79
CA ARG A 40 -9.78 13.38 0.02
C ARG A 40 -8.61 12.66 -0.64
N PHE A 41 -8.80 11.37 -0.90
CA PHE A 41 -7.97 10.58 -1.79
C PHE A 41 -8.82 10.15 -2.99
N PRO A 42 -8.62 10.73 -4.21
CA PRO A 42 -9.48 10.53 -5.36
C PRO A 42 -8.78 9.72 -6.47
N PRO A 43 -8.54 8.42 -6.31
CA PRO A 43 -7.92 7.63 -7.37
C PRO A 43 -8.87 7.44 -8.56
N GLU A 44 -8.33 7.43 -9.79
CA GLU A 44 -9.02 6.95 -10.99
C GLU A 44 -9.09 5.41 -10.93
N PRO A 45 -10.29 4.78 -11.01
CA PRO A 45 -10.45 3.32 -10.88
C PRO A 45 -10.05 2.59 -12.17
N ASN A 46 -8.81 2.76 -12.60
CA ASN A 46 -8.26 2.26 -13.85
C ASN A 46 -7.00 1.39 -13.66
N GLY A 47 -6.69 1.00 -12.43
CA GLY A 47 -5.54 0.14 -12.08
C GLY A 47 -5.31 0.04 -10.58
N TYR A 48 -4.40 -0.84 -10.20
CA TYR A 48 -4.00 -1.09 -8.81
C TYR A 48 -3.20 0.08 -8.24
N LEU A 49 -3.38 0.35 -6.94
CA LEU A 49 -2.58 1.35 -6.24
C LEU A 49 -1.13 0.86 -6.08
N HIS A 50 -0.20 1.80 -6.13
CA HIS A 50 1.21 1.54 -5.91
C HIS A 50 1.76 2.39 -4.76
N ILE A 51 3.00 2.16 -4.36
CA ILE A 51 3.66 2.82 -3.22
C ILE A 51 3.65 4.36 -3.31
N GLY A 52 3.59 4.93 -4.52
CA GLY A 52 3.42 6.38 -4.72
C GLY A 52 2.07 6.87 -4.19
N HIS A 53 1.00 6.10 -4.39
CA HIS A 53 -0.33 6.38 -3.83
C HIS A 53 -0.32 6.26 -2.30
N ALA A 54 0.45 5.32 -1.74
CA ALA A 54 0.58 5.18 -0.28
C ALA A 54 1.07 6.48 0.38
N LYS A 55 2.01 7.21 -0.25
CA LYS A 55 2.44 8.54 0.24
C LYS A 55 1.29 9.53 0.30
N SER A 56 0.46 9.59 -0.76
CA SER A 56 -0.72 10.47 -0.82
C SER A 56 -1.78 10.09 0.22
N ILE A 57 -2.07 8.79 0.37
CA ILE A 57 -3.01 8.28 1.39
C ILE A 57 -2.51 8.69 2.78
N CYS A 58 -1.25 8.40 3.11
CA CYS A 58 -0.67 8.74 4.41
C CYS A 58 -0.71 10.25 4.71
N LEU A 59 -0.53 11.11 3.69
CA LEU A 59 -0.61 12.55 3.85
C LEU A 59 -2.06 13.00 4.12
N ASN A 60 -3.00 12.62 3.26
CA ASN A 60 -4.40 13.06 3.37
C ASN A 60 -5.07 12.56 4.65
N PHE A 61 -4.93 11.26 4.95
CA PHE A 61 -5.47 10.67 6.19
C PHE A 61 -4.70 11.13 7.44
N GLY A 62 -3.38 11.36 7.32
CA GLY A 62 -2.56 11.92 8.39
C GLY A 62 -3.04 13.30 8.81
N ILE A 63 -3.29 14.20 7.86
CA ILE A 63 -3.85 15.54 8.11
C ILE A 63 -5.24 15.45 8.73
N ALA A 64 -6.12 14.60 8.19
CA ALA A 64 -7.45 14.39 8.75
C ALA A 64 -7.37 13.93 10.22
N ARG A 65 -6.46 13.00 10.53
CA ARG A 65 -6.23 12.49 11.88
C ARG A 65 -5.66 13.55 12.82
N GLU A 66 -4.62 14.26 12.40
CA GLU A 66 -3.88 15.24 13.21
C GLU A 66 -4.74 16.47 13.55
N PHE A 67 -5.60 16.90 12.64
CA PHE A 67 -6.42 18.09 12.81
C PHE A 67 -7.91 17.79 13.08
N GLY A 68 -8.26 16.55 13.45
CA GLY A 68 -9.63 16.17 13.80
C GLY A 68 -10.63 16.22 12.64
N GLY A 69 -10.12 16.10 11.41
CA GLY A 69 -10.88 16.18 10.18
C GLY A 69 -11.37 14.81 9.65
N ILE A 70 -11.74 14.81 8.37
CA ILE A 70 -12.21 13.63 7.61
C ILE A 70 -11.42 13.57 6.30
N CYS A 71 -11.22 12.36 5.77
CA CYS A 71 -10.67 12.13 4.44
C CYS A 71 -11.62 11.25 3.63
N ASN A 72 -12.20 11.78 2.55
CA ASN A 72 -13.07 11.02 1.67
C ASN A 72 -12.26 10.10 0.75
N LEU A 73 -12.74 8.88 0.56
CA LEU A 73 -12.37 8.04 -0.58
C LEU A 73 -13.35 8.31 -1.71
N ARG A 74 -12.86 8.91 -2.82
CA ARG A 74 -13.67 9.18 -4.01
C ARG A 74 -13.04 8.52 -5.23
N MET A 75 -13.81 7.77 -5.98
CA MET A 75 -13.39 7.29 -7.29
C MET A 75 -13.56 8.42 -8.31
N ASP A 76 -12.47 8.79 -8.98
CA ASP A 76 -12.50 9.76 -10.08
C ASP A 76 -12.84 9.02 -11.38
N ASP A 77 -14.11 8.69 -11.51
CA ASP A 77 -14.68 7.86 -12.58
C ASP A 77 -15.33 8.70 -13.68
N THR A 78 -14.61 9.68 -14.23
CA THR A 78 -15.11 10.56 -15.31
C THR A 78 -14.87 9.99 -16.71
N ASN A 79 -14.19 8.86 -16.85
CA ASN A 79 -13.82 8.27 -18.14
C ASN A 79 -14.43 6.89 -18.36
N PRO A 80 -15.56 6.77 -19.10
CA PRO A 80 -16.33 5.52 -19.21
C PRO A 80 -15.58 4.33 -19.84
N THR A 81 -14.44 4.54 -20.52
CA THR A 81 -13.78 3.49 -21.30
C THR A 81 -12.58 2.83 -20.60
N LYS A 82 -12.25 3.21 -19.37
CA LYS A 82 -11.02 2.76 -18.71
C LYS A 82 -11.22 2.20 -17.30
N GLU A 83 -12.45 2.20 -16.82
CA GLU A 83 -12.79 1.96 -15.43
C GLU A 83 -13.39 0.57 -15.25
N ASP A 84 -13.02 -0.13 -14.15
CA ASP A 84 -13.47 -1.48 -13.87
C ASP A 84 -13.77 -1.63 -12.37
N VAL A 85 -14.81 -2.42 -12.07
CA VAL A 85 -15.25 -2.74 -10.70
C VAL A 85 -14.13 -3.44 -9.91
N GLU A 86 -13.31 -4.26 -10.55
CA GLU A 86 -12.14 -4.91 -9.94
C GLU A 86 -11.20 -3.89 -9.31
N TYR A 87 -10.94 -2.78 -10.01
CA TYR A 87 -10.06 -1.74 -9.50
C TYR A 87 -10.68 -0.98 -8.31
N VAL A 88 -11.99 -0.72 -8.34
CA VAL A 88 -12.71 -0.09 -7.21
C VAL A 88 -12.56 -0.92 -5.94
N GLU A 89 -12.75 -2.24 -6.03
CA GLU A 89 -12.62 -3.16 -4.91
C GLU A 89 -11.18 -3.20 -4.39
N SER A 90 -10.20 -3.36 -5.28
CA SER A 90 -8.78 -3.39 -4.92
C SER A 90 -8.33 -2.07 -4.27
N ILE A 91 -8.71 -0.92 -4.83
CA ILE A 91 -8.40 0.41 -4.29
C ILE A 91 -8.98 0.55 -2.88
N THR A 92 -10.24 0.17 -2.70
CA THR A 92 -10.93 0.27 -1.41
C THR A 92 -10.26 -0.62 -0.35
N GLU A 93 -9.88 -1.84 -0.72
CA GLU A 93 -9.17 -2.77 0.16
C GLU A 93 -7.80 -2.25 0.54
N ASP A 94 -7.02 -1.75 -0.42
CA ASP A 94 -5.68 -1.23 -0.20
C ASP A 94 -5.68 0.03 0.70
N VAL A 95 -6.64 0.94 0.50
CA VAL A 95 -6.80 2.11 1.38
C VAL A 95 -7.15 1.67 2.80
N ARG A 96 -8.15 0.79 2.96
CA ARG A 96 -8.56 0.28 4.28
C ARG A 96 -7.41 -0.42 5.00
N TRP A 97 -6.66 -1.26 4.29
CA TRP A 97 -5.49 -1.93 4.85
C TRP A 97 -4.44 -0.93 5.34
N LEU A 98 -4.16 0.10 4.53
CA LEU A 98 -3.10 1.06 4.87
C LEU A 98 -3.46 1.95 6.07
N ILE A 99 -4.74 2.27 6.28
CA ILE A 99 -5.21 3.15 7.37
C ILE A 99 -5.68 2.39 8.62
N ASN A 100 -5.83 1.05 8.54
CA ASN A 100 -6.35 0.22 9.61
C ASN A 100 -5.63 0.43 10.94
N GLY A 101 -6.39 0.62 12.05
CA GLY A 101 -5.89 0.87 13.39
C GLY A 101 -5.12 2.20 13.54
N TRP A 102 -5.16 3.07 12.52
CA TRP A 102 -4.43 4.36 12.54
C TRP A 102 -5.33 5.55 12.22
N ALA A 103 -6.06 5.53 11.13
CA ALA A 103 -6.93 6.62 10.66
C ALA A 103 -8.22 6.11 10.02
N ASP A 104 -8.62 4.89 10.32
CA ASP A 104 -9.85 4.26 9.84
C ASP A 104 -11.11 4.98 10.33
N ASP A 105 -11.05 5.64 11.50
CA ASP A 105 -12.08 6.53 12.04
C ASP A 105 -12.20 7.88 11.29
N ARG A 106 -11.31 8.15 10.33
CA ARG A 106 -11.30 9.36 9.48
C ARG A 106 -11.76 9.09 8.05
N LEU A 107 -12.05 7.83 7.72
CA LEU A 107 -12.49 7.43 6.39
C LEU A 107 -13.92 7.90 6.09
N GLY A 108 -14.05 8.86 5.17
CA GLY A 108 -15.32 9.31 4.63
C GLY A 108 -15.78 8.40 3.49
N MET A 109 -16.97 7.82 3.65
CA MET A 109 -17.67 6.98 2.67
C MET A 109 -19.16 7.27 2.72
N LYS A 110 -19.92 6.88 1.70
CA LYS A 110 -21.38 7.03 1.64
C LYS A 110 -22.12 5.69 1.74
N PRO A 111 -23.36 5.65 2.19
CA PRO A 111 -24.18 4.45 2.07
C PRO A 111 -24.44 4.11 0.61
N LYS A 112 -24.39 2.82 0.29
CA LYS A 112 -24.61 2.33 -1.07
C LYS A 112 -25.96 2.79 -1.63
N GLY A 113 -25.95 3.33 -2.84
CA GLY A 113 -27.15 3.81 -3.53
C GLY A 113 -27.72 5.14 -3.02
N LYS A 114 -26.97 5.87 -2.16
CA LYS A 114 -27.32 7.25 -1.78
C LYS A 114 -26.54 8.24 -2.62
N THR A 115 -27.26 9.20 -3.22
CA THR A 115 -26.62 10.32 -3.92
C THR A 115 -26.32 11.45 -2.93
N PRO A 116 -25.34 12.31 -3.21
CA PRO A 116 -24.98 13.44 -2.36
C PRO A 116 -26.10 14.46 -2.16
N ASP A 117 -27.05 14.56 -3.08
CA ASP A 117 -28.23 15.45 -2.95
C ASP A 117 -29.15 15.10 -1.78
N THR A 118 -29.07 13.87 -1.28
CA THR A 118 -29.79 13.43 -0.07
C THR A 118 -29.03 13.75 1.21
N ILE A 119 -27.81 14.31 1.11
CA ILE A 119 -26.94 14.66 2.22
C ILE A 119 -27.00 16.17 2.41
N THR A 120 -27.87 16.64 3.28
CA THR A 120 -28.02 18.08 3.57
C THR A 120 -26.77 18.65 4.25
N SER A 121 -26.50 19.95 4.04
CA SER A 121 -25.29 20.64 4.54
C SER A 121 -25.07 20.51 6.06
N ASN A 122 -26.12 20.39 6.85
CA ASN A 122 -26.02 20.18 8.30
C ASN A 122 -25.91 18.71 8.71
N GLY A 123 -26.30 17.77 7.84
CA GLY A 123 -26.21 16.33 8.09
C GLY A 123 -24.93 15.67 7.57
N LYS A 124 -24.15 16.37 6.74
CA LYS A 124 -22.94 15.80 6.12
C LYS A 124 -21.91 15.32 7.15
N GLN A 125 -21.58 16.13 8.16
CA GLN A 125 -20.59 15.76 9.16
C GLN A 125 -21.09 14.63 10.07
N ASP A 126 -22.32 14.73 10.56
CA ASP A 126 -22.92 13.68 11.39
C ASP A 126 -23.10 12.37 10.62
N PHE A 127 -23.40 12.47 9.33
CA PHE A 127 -23.57 11.33 8.46
C PHE A 127 -22.25 10.56 8.24
N TYR A 128 -21.14 11.24 7.95
CA TYR A 128 -19.85 10.57 7.78
C TYR A 128 -19.34 9.92 9.07
N LEU A 129 -19.47 10.62 10.19
CA LEU A 129 -19.09 10.08 11.50
C LEU A 129 -19.99 8.92 11.94
N ALA A 130 -21.30 9.00 11.68
CA ALA A 130 -22.26 7.93 11.95
C ALA A 130 -21.96 6.69 11.09
N ALA A 131 -21.57 6.86 9.82
CA ALA A 131 -21.21 5.76 8.95
C ALA A 131 -19.98 5.00 9.46
N VAL A 132 -18.95 5.68 9.93
CA VAL A 132 -17.76 5.08 10.53
C VAL A 132 -18.09 4.37 11.85
N SER A 133 -18.89 5.00 12.73
CA SER A 133 -19.34 4.38 13.99
C SER A 133 -20.23 3.15 13.76
N GLN A 134 -21.07 3.16 12.74
CA GLN A 134 -21.88 2.00 12.34
C GLN A 134 -21.01 0.84 11.80
N GLN A 135 -19.93 1.10 11.10
CA GLN A 135 -18.98 0.07 10.66
C GLN A 135 -18.30 -0.63 11.85
N ARG A 136 -17.95 0.10 12.90
CA ARG A 136 -17.39 -0.49 14.13
C ARG A 136 -18.42 -1.31 14.88
N ALA A 137 -19.64 -0.79 15.01
CA ALA A 137 -20.74 -1.50 15.65
C ALA A 137 -21.16 -2.78 14.90
N ALA A 138 -21.03 -2.79 13.57
CA ALA A 138 -21.34 -3.95 12.73
C ALA A 138 -20.17 -4.97 12.61
N GLY A 139 -19.04 -4.75 13.28
CA GLY A 139 -17.86 -5.63 13.21
C GLY A 139 -17.14 -5.64 11.86
N ILE A 140 -17.41 -4.65 11.00
CA ILE A 140 -16.79 -4.51 9.68
C ILE A 140 -15.37 -3.93 9.79
N LEU A 141 -15.11 -3.16 10.87
CA LEU A 141 -13.79 -2.68 11.26
C LEU A 141 -13.34 -3.34 12.55
N PRO A 142 -12.06 -3.73 12.72
CA PRO A 142 -11.56 -4.31 13.96
C PRO A 142 -11.74 -3.35 15.13
N ALA A 143 -12.08 -3.87 16.32
CA ALA A 143 -12.09 -3.09 17.55
C ALA A 143 -10.65 -2.66 17.91
N ASP A 144 -10.50 -1.45 18.47
CA ASP A 144 -9.20 -0.98 18.94
C ASP A 144 -8.62 -1.96 19.97
N HIS A 145 -7.45 -2.51 19.70
CA HIS A 145 -6.67 -3.29 20.66
C HIS A 145 -5.97 -2.35 21.66
N THR A 146 -6.77 -1.69 22.52
CA THR A 146 -6.24 -1.07 23.75
C THR A 146 -7.21 -1.35 24.88
N SER A 147 -7.00 -2.45 25.53
CA SER A 147 -7.25 -2.75 26.94
C SER A 147 -7.66 -4.21 27.13
N SER A 148 -6.81 -4.93 27.81
CA SER A 148 -7.04 -6.24 28.38
C SER A 148 -8.05 -6.16 29.53
N SER A 149 -9.16 -6.91 29.44
CA SER A 149 -9.69 -7.67 30.59
C SER A 149 -10.84 -8.59 30.14
N PRO A 150 -10.87 -9.83 30.60
CA PRO A 150 -11.92 -10.79 30.22
C PRO A 150 -13.12 -10.64 31.18
N ALA A 151 -14.31 -10.38 30.65
CA ALA A 151 -15.55 -10.49 31.39
C ALA A 151 -16.60 -11.28 30.62
N THR A 152 -16.86 -12.47 31.15
CA THR A 152 -18.12 -13.24 31.22
C THR A 152 -19.12 -13.15 30.06
N ARG A 153 -19.30 -14.31 29.43
CA ARG A 153 -20.47 -14.68 28.61
C ARG A 153 -21.74 -14.60 29.46
N ALA A 154 -22.75 -13.92 28.95
CA ALA A 154 -24.16 -14.17 29.27
C ALA A 154 -24.92 -14.23 27.95
N ASN A 155 -25.59 -15.35 27.72
CA ASN A 155 -26.57 -15.56 26.65
C ASN A 155 -27.85 -14.77 27.01
N GLU A 156 -28.36 -13.99 26.04
CA GLU A 156 -29.79 -13.70 25.99
C GLU A 156 -30.20 -13.60 24.49
N ASP A 157 -30.97 -14.59 24.06
CA ASP A 157 -31.71 -14.61 22.80
C ASP A 157 -32.91 -13.65 22.89
N GLY A 158 -32.89 -12.60 22.08
CA GLY A 158 -34.00 -11.73 21.75
C GLY A 158 -34.01 -11.44 20.25
N PRO A 159 -35.16 -11.31 19.57
CA PRO A 159 -35.19 -11.07 18.14
C PRO A 159 -34.67 -9.67 17.83
N ALA A 160 -33.40 -9.59 17.48
CA ALA A 160 -32.77 -8.36 16.97
C ALA A 160 -33.38 -8.05 15.58
N ASP A 161 -34.06 -6.94 15.50
CA ASP A 161 -34.48 -6.28 14.27
C ASP A 161 -33.31 -6.27 13.27
N LYS A 162 -33.47 -7.02 12.18
CA LYS A 162 -32.53 -7.01 11.05
C LYS A 162 -32.66 -5.69 10.30
N MET A 163 -32.24 -4.59 10.90
CA MET A 163 -31.84 -3.42 10.11
C MET A 163 -30.61 -3.82 9.30
N SER A 164 -30.83 -4.04 8.01
CA SER A 164 -29.80 -4.24 7.00
C SER A 164 -28.70 -3.20 7.22
N ALA A 165 -27.53 -3.63 7.70
CA ALA A 165 -26.34 -2.78 7.77
C ALA A 165 -26.09 -2.24 6.36
N ALA A 166 -26.36 -0.96 6.13
CA ALA A 166 -26.15 -0.32 4.84
C ALA A 166 -24.69 -0.51 4.46
N ARG A 167 -24.41 -1.23 3.35
CA ARG A 167 -23.05 -1.36 2.83
C ARG A 167 -22.57 0.03 2.49
N LEU A 168 -21.38 0.40 2.97
CA LEU A 168 -20.73 1.65 2.62
C LEU A 168 -19.90 1.47 1.36
N GLU A 169 -19.92 2.49 0.52
CA GLU A 169 -19.14 2.56 -0.71
C GLU A 169 -18.40 3.90 -0.81
N PRO A 170 -17.33 3.99 -1.63
CA PRO A 170 -16.68 5.26 -1.93
C PRO A 170 -17.65 6.28 -2.55
N PHE A 171 -17.29 7.54 -2.54
CA PHE A 171 -17.90 8.54 -3.41
C PHE A 171 -17.43 8.30 -4.84
N TYR A 172 -18.26 8.70 -5.81
CA TYR A 172 -17.93 8.63 -7.23
C TYR A 172 -18.11 10.02 -7.86
N ALA A 173 -17.19 10.42 -8.72
CA ALA A 173 -17.36 11.66 -9.49
C ALA A 173 -18.63 11.58 -10.36
N SER A 174 -18.98 10.38 -10.83
CA SER A 174 -20.20 10.12 -11.60
C SER A 174 -21.50 10.29 -10.80
N ASP A 175 -21.47 10.27 -9.47
CA ASP A 175 -22.63 10.59 -8.62
C ASP A 175 -23.09 12.04 -8.86
N TYR A 176 -22.20 12.91 -9.31
CA TYR A 176 -22.42 14.36 -9.48
C TYR A 176 -22.67 14.78 -10.92
N PHE A 177 -22.76 13.86 -11.89
CA PHE A 177 -22.89 14.22 -13.31
C PHE A 177 -24.07 15.15 -13.60
N ASP A 178 -25.22 14.97 -12.95
CA ASP A 178 -26.36 15.86 -13.09
C ASP A 178 -26.02 17.29 -12.61
N GLN A 179 -25.40 17.43 -11.45
CA GLN A 179 -24.99 18.74 -10.89
C GLN A 179 -23.87 19.38 -11.72
N LEU A 180 -22.89 18.58 -12.16
CA LEU A 180 -21.79 19.04 -13.02
C LEU A 180 -22.33 19.57 -14.35
N TYR A 181 -23.35 18.93 -14.93
CA TYR A 181 -24.00 19.41 -16.12
C TYR A 181 -24.68 20.77 -15.89
N GLU A 182 -25.41 20.94 -14.79
CA GLU A 182 -26.02 22.23 -14.43
C GLU A 182 -25.00 23.35 -14.20
N TYR A 183 -23.84 23.03 -13.61
CA TYR A 183 -22.74 24.00 -13.49
C TYR A 183 -22.17 24.40 -14.86
N ALA A 184 -22.06 23.46 -15.79
CA ALA A 184 -21.64 23.77 -17.15
C ALA A 184 -22.67 24.68 -17.88
N VAL A 185 -23.97 24.41 -17.71
CA VAL A 185 -25.05 25.27 -18.20
C VAL A 185 -24.96 26.67 -17.58
N ALA A 186 -24.65 26.79 -16.29
CA ALA A 186 -24.46 28.05 -15.62
C ALA A 186 -23.28 28.85 -16.22
N LEU A 187 -22.15 28.21 -16.53
CA LEU A 187 -21.04 28.89 -17.23
C LEU A 187 -21.42 29.36 -18.63
N ILE A 188 -22.20 28.59 -19.38
CA ILE A 188 -22.73 29.02 -20.70
C ILE A 188 -23.61 30.26 -20.55
N LYS A 189 -24.56 30.23 -19.59
CA LYS A 189 -25.46 31.38 -19.33
C LYS A 189 -24.71 32.68 -18.98
N LYS A 190 -23.55 32.54 -18.31
CA LYS A 190 -22.64 33.66 -17.99
C LYS A 190 -21.73 34.09 -19.15
N GLY A 191 -21.81 33.41 -20.31
CA GLY A 191 -20.91 33.64 -21.43
C GLY A 191 -19.47 33.23 -21.17
N LYS A 192 -19.25 32.32 -20.18
CA LYS A 192 -17.95 31.79 -19.75
C LYS A 192 -17.62 30.40 -20.32
N ALA A 193 -18.50 29.83 -21.14
CA ALA A 193 -18.28 28.62 -21.89
C ALA A 193 -18.96 28.66 -23.26
N TYR A 194 -18.41 27.91 -24.22
CA TYR A 194 -18.93 27.82 -25.57
C TYR A 194 -18.73 26.44 -26.18
N VAL A 195 -19.65 26.03 -27.05
CA VAL A 195 -19.52 24.80 -27.83
C VAL A 195 -18.60 25.05 -29.02
N CYS A 196 -17.61 24.17 -29.19
CA CYS A 196 -16.58 24.23 -30.23
C CYS A 196 -16.65 23.00 -31.12
N ASP A 197 -16.65 23.22 -32.44
CA ASP A 197 -16.74 22.15 -33.44
C ASP A 197 -15.37 21.83 -34.07
N LEU A 198 -14.26 22.35 -33.51
CA LEU A 198 -12.91 21.99 -33.93
C LEU A 198 -12.60 20.53 -33.56
N THR A 199 -11.94 19.85 -34.47
CA THR A 199 -11.36 18.53 -34.22
C THR A 199 -10.26 18.61 -33.13
N PRO A 200 -9.85 17.47 -32.53
CA PRO A 200 -8.76 17.46 -31.55
C PRO A 200 -7.46 18.10 -32.09
N ASP A 201 -7.06 17.76 -33.32
CA ASP A 201 -5.83 18.28 -33.94
C ASP A 201 -5.90 19.79 -34.20
N GLU A 202 -7.03 20.29 -34.72
CA GLU A 202 -7.26 21.73 -34.89
C GLU A 202 -7.29 22.43 -33.55
N THR A 203 -7.94 21.86 -32.54
CA THR A 203 -7.97 22.41 -31.18
C THR A 203 -6.55 22.58 -30.62
N ASP A 204 -5.70 21.58 -30.78
CA ASP A 204 -4.30 21.63 -30.34
C ASP A 204 -3.48 22.65 -31.12
N GLU A 205 -3.72 22.80 -32.42
CA GLU A 205 -3.08 23.83 -33.25
C GLU A 205 -3.48 25.22 -32.79
N TYR A 206 -4.79 25.48 -32.61
CA TYR A 206 -5.31 26.78 -32.18
C TYR A 206 -4.76 27.17 -30.79
N ARG A 207 -4.74 26.21 -29.86
CA ARG A 207 -4.19 26.44 -28.50
C ARG A 207 -2.69 26.73 -28.53
N ARG A 208 -1.90 25.98 -29.30
CA ARG A 208 -0.46 26.21 -29.43
C ARG A 208 -0.16 27.59 -30.03
N ASN A 209 -0.91 28.01 -31.01
CA ASN A 209 -0.72 29.27 -31.73
C ASN A 209 -1.42 30.45 -31.06
N ALA A 210 -1.98 30.30 -29.86
CA ALA A 210 -2.74 31.32 -29.13
C ALA A 210 -3.84 31.96 -30.00
N LYS A 211 -4.51 31.16 -30.83
CA LYS A 211 -5.53 31.61 -31.79
C LYS A 211 -6.93 31.34 -31.26
N GLU A 212 -7.83 32.32 -31.41
CA GLU A 212 -9.23 32.13 -31.06
C GLU A 212 -9.93 31.15 -32.00
N SER A 213 -10.74 30.24 -31.41
CA SER A 213 -11.63 29.37 -32.19
C SER A 213 -12.68 30.21 -32.90
N PRO A 214 -13.04 29.92 -34.18
CA PRO A 214 -14.12 30.60 -34.89
C PRO A 214 -15.48 30.47 -34.19
N PHE A 215 -15.62 29.51 -33.29
CA PHE A 215 -16.85 29.24 -32.54
C PHE A 215 -16.92 29.96 -31.18
N ARG A 216 -15.83 30.65 -30.78
CA ARG A 216 -15.68 31.28 -29.45
C ARG A 216 -16.74 32.34 -29.15
N ASN A 217 -17.27 32.98 -30.19
CA ASN A 217 -18.21 34.09 -30.06
C ASN A 217 -19.66 33.73 -30.43
N ARG A 218 -20.01 32.44 -30.42
CA ARG A 218 -21.40 31.97 -30.51
C ARG A 218 -22.24 32.61 -29.40
N SER A 219 -23.51 32.89 -29.71
CA SER A 219 -24.46 33.43 -28.72
C SER A 219 -24.72 32.44 -27.58
N VAL A 220 -25.10 32.93 -26.41
CA VAL A 220 -25.49 32.12 -25.27
C VAL A 220 -26.62 31.15 -25.64
N ALA A 221 -27.62 31.62 -26.39
CA ALA A 221 -28.76 30.80 -26.81
C ALA A 221 -28.33 29.64 -27.73
N GLU A 222 -27.45 29.87 -28.70
CA GLU A 222 -26.91 28.86 -29.59
C GLU A 222 -26.07 27.84 -28.82
N ASN A 223 -25.21 28.28 -27.89
CA ASN A 223 -24.41 27.39 -27.05
C ASN A 223 -25.28 26.50 -26.15
N LEU A 224 -26.36 27.01 -25.58
CA LEU A 224 -27.30 26.23 -24.76
C LEU A 224 -28.04 25.17 -25.61
N ASP A 225 -28.52 25.56 -26.80
CA ASP A 225 -29.15 24.61 -27.75
C ASP A 225 -28.17 23.48 -28.09
N LEU A 226 -26.98 23.83 -28.56
CA LEU A 226 -25.96 22.84 -28.96
C LEU A 226 -25.55 21.92 -27.80
N PHE A 227 -25.37 22.46 -26.61
CA PHE A 227 -24.96 21.64 -25.45
C PHE A 227 -26.09 20.70 -25.00
N THR A 228 -27.34 21.14 -25.09
CA THR A 228 -28.50 20.26 -24.86
C THR A 228 -28.57 19.14 -25.88
N ARG A 229 -28.36 19.44 -27.14
CA ARG A 229 -28.34 18.44 -28.23
C ARG A 229 -27.15 17.48 -28.11
N MET A 230 -26.00 17.96 -27.60
CA MET A 230 -24.87 17.08 -27.25
C MET A 230 -25.29 16.07 -26.17
N LYS A 231 -25.99 16.51 -25.12
CA LYS A 231 -26.50 15.62 -24.05
C LYS A 231 -27.51 14.61 -24.58
N ASN A 232 -28.33 15.00 -25.57
CA ASN A 232 -29.35 14.14 -26.19
C ASN A 232 -28.76 13.12 -27.18
N GLY A 233 -27.43 13.11 -27.40
CA GLY A 233 -26.77 12.13 -28.27
C GLY A 233 -26.90 12.44 -29.76
N GLU A 234 -27.26 13.65 -30.16
CA GLU A 234 -27.47 13.99 -31.57
C GLU A 234 -26.17 14.06 -32.40
N PHE A 235 -25.01 14.12 -31.74
CA PHE A 235 -23.72 14.30 -32.41
C PHE A 235 -22.74 13.15 -32.15
N PRO A 236 -21.97 12.74 -33.15
CA PRO A 236 -20.97 11.69 -33.01
C PRO A 236 -19.81 12.10 -32.06
N ASP A 237 -19.08 11.10 -31.54
CA ASP A 237 -17.88 11.29 -30.76
C ASP A 237 -16.86 12.17 -31.48
N GLY A 238 -16.22 13.07 -30.74
CA GLY A 238 -15.16 13.95 -31.22
C GLY A 238 -15.58 15.10 -32.13
N THR A 239 -16.89 15.23 -32.45
CA THR A 239 -17.38 16.31 -33.35
C THR A 239 -17.60 17.62 -32.64
N ARG A 240 -17.91 17.61 -31.35
CA ARG A 240 -18.14 18.80 -30.53
C ARG A 240 -17.61 18.64 -29.12
N THR A 241 -17.17 19.75 -28.56
CA THR A 241 -16.71 19.86 -27.18
C THR A 241 -17.27 21.12 -26.55
N LEU A 242 -17.47 21.12 -25.21
CA LEU A 242 -17.68 22.36 -24.46
C LEU A 242 -16.33 22.86 -23.93
N ARG A 243 -16.01 24.12 -24.19
CA ARG A 243 -14.76 24.76 -23.74
C ARG A 243 -15.06 25.94 -22.82
N ALA A 244 -14.24 26.11 -21.78
CA ALA A 244 -14.24 27.32 -20.99
C ALA A 244 -13.72 28.50 -21.82
N LYS A 245 -14.30 29.70 -21.66
CA LYS A 245 -13.90 30.95 -22.32
C LYS A 245 -13.04 31.75 -21.36
N ILE A 246 -11.71 31.60 -21.46
CA ILE A 246 -10.77 32.23 -20.52
C ILE A 246 -9.82 33.17 -21.26
N ASP A 247 -8.62 32.71 -21.63
CA ASP A 247 -7.60 33.52 -22.30
C ASP A 247 -6.77 32.66 -23.24
N VAL A 248 -6.93 32.81 -24.54
CA VAL A 248 -6.20 32.04 -25.57
C VAL A 248 -4.72 32.38 -25.62
N ALA A 249 -4.31 33.54 -25.10
CA ALA A 249 -2.94 34.03 -25.07
C ALA A 249 -2.22 33.73 -23.74
N SER A 250 -2.88 33.08 -22.79
CA SER A 250 -2.29 32.76 -21.50
C SER A 250 -0.95 32.03 -21.65
N PRO A 251 0.09 32.35 -20.85
CA PRO A 251 1.33 31.57 -20.81
C PRO A 251 1.09 30.15 -20.30
N ASN A 252 0.07 29.95 -19.47
CA ASN A 252 -0.36 28.64 -19.03
C ASN A 252 -1.32 28.02 -20.06
N ILE A 253 -0.89 26.96 -20.73
CA ILE A 253 -1.68 26.29 -21.78
C ILE A 253 -3.01 25.72 -21.25
N TRP A 254 -3.08 25.40 -19.95
CA TRP A 254 -4.31 24.91 -19.30
C TRP A 254 -5.37 26.00 -19.16
N MET A 255 -5.00 27.28 -19.29
CA MET A 255 -5.91 28.44 -19.28
C MET A 255 -6.33 28.89 -20.69
N ARG A 256 -5.79 28.26 -21.77
CA ARG A 256 -6.11 28.59 -23.16
C ARG A 256 -7.40 27.91 -23.61
N ASP A 257 -8.53 28.44 -23.16
CA ASP A 257 -9.87 27.91 -23.43
C ASP A 257 -9.94 26.37 -23.36
N PRO A 258 -9.73 25.76 -22.16
CA PRO A 258 -9.65 24.31 -22.01
C PRO A 258 -10.99 23.61 -22.26
N LEU A 259 -10.93 22.34 -22.65
CA LEU A 259 -12.08 21.45 -22.71
C LEU A 259 -12.63 21.20 -21.31
N ILE A 260 -13.96 21.31 -21.14
CA ILE A 260 -14.65 20.98 -19.90
C ILE A 260 -15.67 19.84 -20.07
N TYR A 261 -16.19 19.60 -21.31
CA TYR A 261 -17.01 18.44 -21.67
C TYR A 261 -16.66 17.91 -23.06
N ARG A 262 -16.80 16.60 -23.21
CA ARG A 262 -16.67 15.88 -24.51
C ARG A 262 -17.84 14.93 -24.73
N ILE A 263 -18.12 14.64 -26.00
CA ILE A 263 -19.06 13.57 -26.40
C ILE A 263 -18.31 12.23 -26.38
N ARG A 264 -18.92 11.22 -25.75
CA ARG A 264 -18.43 9.84 -25.76
C ARG A 264 -19.60 8.87 -25.60
N HIS A 265 -19.93 8.14 -26.65
CA HIS A 265 -20.93 7.07 -26.59
C HIS A 265 -20.25 5.78 -26.08
N ALA A 266 -20.36 5.54 -24.81
CA ALA A 266 -19.82 4.36 -24.14
C ALA A 266 -20.60 4.09 -22.86
N GLU A 267 -20.80 2.82 -22.53
CA GLU A 267 -21.36 2.40 -21.25
C GLU A 267 -20.39 2.77 -20.11
N HIS A 268 -20.93 3.36 -19.07
CA HIS A 268 -20.17 3.75 -17.87
C HIS A 268 -20.41 2.74 -16.76
N HIS A 269 -19.35 2.27 -16.11
CA HIS A 269 -19.41 1.21 -15.08
C HIS A 269 -20.39 1.48 -13.93
N HIS A 270 -20.68 2.75 -13.62
CA HIS A 270 -21.55 3.16 -12.52
C HIS A 270 -22.89 3.74 -12.98
N THR A 271 -22.92 4.52 -14.07
CA THR A 271 -24.14 5.18 -14.55
C THR A 271 -24.78 4.50 -15.78
N GLY A 272 -24.18 3.44 -16.32
CA GLY A 272 -24.66 2.75 -17.53
C GLY A 272 -24.71 3.68 -18.73
N ASP A 273 -25.80 3.60 -19.50
CA ASP A 273 -26.01 4.36 -20.74
C ASP A 273 -26.71 5.72 -20.53
N LYS A 274 -26.81 6.20 -19.29
CA LYS A 274 -27.50 7.46 -18.98
C LYS A 274 -26.87 8.68 -19.65
N TRP A 275 -25.56 8.65 -19.89
CA TRP A 275 -24.78 9.79 -20.37
C TRP A 275 -24.04 9.45 -21.67
N CYS A 276 -24.00 10.42 -22.59
CA CYS A 276 -23.14 10.41 -23.78
C CYS A 276 -22.23 11.65 -23.83
N VAL A 277 -22.33 12.54 -22.84
CA VAL A 277 -21.40 13.65 -22.61
C VAL A 277 -20.75 13.49 -21.24
N TYR A 278 -19.45 13.66 -21.18
CA TYR A 278 -18.67 13.43 -19.96
C TYR A 278 -17.82 14.65 -19.62
N PRO A 279 -17.79 15.07 -18.34
CA PRO A 279 -16.94 16.16 -17.91
C PRO A 279 -15.46 15.77 -18.01
N MET A 280 -14.62 16.73 -18.30
CA MET A 280 -13.17 16.57 -18.19
C MET A 280 -12.73 16.63 -16.74
N TYR A 281 -11.61 15.99 -16.44
CA TYR A 281 -11.03 15.92 -15.09
C TYR A 281 -11.00 17.27 -14.38
N ASP A 282 -10.41 18.30 -15.01
CA ASP A 282 -10.24 19.61 -14.39
C ASP A 282 -11.58 20.28 -13.99
N PHE A 283 -12.65 20.00 -14.76
CA PHE A 283 -13.98 20.51 -14.45
C PHE A 283 -14.67 19.70 -13.34
N ALA A 284 -14.62 18.37 -13.43
CA ALA A 284 -15.26 17.52 -12.46
C ALA A 284 -14.59 17.59 -11.08
N HIS A 285 -13.26 17.62 -11.05
CA HIS A 285 -12.45 17.51 -9.85
C HIS A 285 -12.71 18.64 -8.84
N CYS A 286 -12.62 19.91 -9.27
CA CYS A 286 -12.85 21.06 -8.39
C CYS A 286 -14.29 21.14 -7.89
N LEU A 287 -15.26 20.77 -8.72
CA LEU A 287 -16.67 20.81 -8.36
C LEU A 287 -17.07 19.63 -7.45
N SER A 288 -16.53 18.45 -7.68
CA SER A 288 -16.68 17.33 -6.74
C SER A 288 -16.09 17.66 -5.37
N ASP A 289 -14.92 18.30 -5.33
CA ASP A 289 -14.33 18.81 -4.08
C ASP A 289 -15.27 19.79 -3.38
N TYR A 290 -15.88 20.73 -4.13
CA TYR A 290 -16.86 21.67 -3.58
C TYR A 290 -18.11 20.97 -3.03
N ILE A 291 -18.71 20.07 -3.81
CA ILE A 291 -19.94 19.33 -3.44
C ILE A 291 -19.71 18.52 -2.16
N GLU A 292 -18.56 17.86 -2.04
CA GLU A 292 -18.18 17.07 -0.86
C GLU A 292 -17.74 17.91 0.34
N GLY A 293 -17.59 19.23 0.20
CA GLY A 293 -17.11 20.12 1.25
C GLY A 293 -15.64 19.93 1.59
N ILE A 294 -14.83 19.47 0.63
CA ILE A 294 -13.39 19.39 0.77
C ILE A 294 -12.82 20.79 1.02
N THR A 295 -11.88 20.91 1.93
CA THR A 295 -11.23 22.18 2.27
C THR A 295 -9.82 22.28 1.69
N HIS A 296 -9.10 21.16 1.73
CA HIS A 296 -7.73 21.06 1.26
C HIS A 296 -7.64 19.94 0.22
N SER A 297 -7.58 20.36 -1.04
CA SER A 297 -7.44 19.52 -2.22
C SER A 297 -5.96 19.20 -2.44
N ILE A 298 -5.44 18.12 -1.82
CA ILE A 298 -4.02 17.82 -1.83
C ILE A 298 -3.70 16.85 -2.97
N CYS A 299 -2.77 17.22 -3.86
CA CYS A 299 -2.38 16.43 -5.03
C CYS A 299 -0.87 16.53 -5.33
N THR A 300 -0.41 15.89 -6.40
CA THR A 300 1.01 15.93 -6.78
C THR A 300 1.34 17.17 -7.62
N LEU A 301 2.64 17.54 -7.68
CA LEU A 301 3.13 18.73 -8.41
C LEU A 301 2.75 18.77 -9.90
N GLU A 302 2.37 17.65 -10.48
CA GLU A 302 1.89 17.56 -11.87
C GLU A 302 0.66 18.45 -12.09
N PHE A 303 -0.13 18.69 -11.05
CA PHE A 303 -1.35 19.49 -11.07
C PHE A 303 -1.14 20.97 -10.70
N GLU A 304 0.09 21.41 -10.42
CA GLU A 304 0.35 22.81 -10.09
C GLU A 304 -0.08 23.76 -11.22
N VAL A 305 0.16 23.37 -12.47
CA VAL A 305 -0.25 24.14 -13.66
C VAL A 305 -1.76 24.10 -13.90
N HIS A 306 -2.48 23.17 -13.30
CA HIS A 306 -3.95 23.04 -13.38
C HIS A 306 -4.66 23.91 -12.31
N ARG A 307 -3.99 24.25 -11.19
CA ARG A 307 -4.61 25.01 -10.09
C ARG A 307 -5.27 26.31 -10.52
N PRO A 308 -4.70 27.14 -11.44
CA PRO A 308 -5.41 28.35 -11.90
C PRO A 308 -6.75 28.05 -12.57
N LEU A 309 -6.88 26.90 -13.26
CA LEU A 309 -8.16 26.47 -13.84
C LEU A 309 -9.12 25.97 -12.76
N TYR A 310 -8.64 25.23 -11.77
CA TYR A 310 -9.40 24.81 -10.60
C TYR A 310 -10.05 25.99 -9.89
N ASP A 311 -9.26 27.02 -9.56
CA ASP A 311 -9.75 28.22 -8.90
C ASP A 311 -10.70 29.04 -9.82
N TRP A 312 -10.38 29.17 -11.11
CA TRP A 312 -11.21 29.89 -12.08
C TRP A 312 -12.62 29.31 -12.21
N ILE A 313 -12.77 27.95 -12.26
CA ILE A 313 -14.07 27.32 -12.37
C ILE A 313 -14.93 27.63 -11.14
N LEU A 314 -14.37 27.46 -9.94
CA LEU A 314 -15.09 27.72 -8.69
C LEU A 314 -15.51 29.20 -8.54
N GLU A 315 -14.64 30.14 -8.91
CA GLU A 315 -14.89 31.57 -8.80
C GLU A 315 -15.93 32.10 -9.79
N ASN A 316 -16.06 31.44 -10.96
CA ASN A 316 -17.01 31.88 -11.99
C ASN A 316 -18.43 31.29 -11.84
N LEU A 317 -18.67 30.47 -10.82
CA LEU A 317 -19.97 29.82 -10.58
C LEU A 317 -20.79 30.43 -9.44
N ASP A 318 -20.30 31.53 -8.80
CA ASP A 318 -20.95 32.23 -7.66
C ASP A 318 -21.27 31.26 -6.50
N LEU A 319 -20.40 30.30 -6.26
CA LEU A 319 -20.61 29.27 -5.24
C LEU A 319 -20.48 29.86 -3.83
N PRO A 320 -21.34 29.45 -2.87
CA PRO A 320 -21.17 29.82 -1.46
C PRO A 320 -19.78 29.50 -0.92
N ARG A 321 -19.24 30.41 -0.12
CA ARG A 321 -17.94 30.20 0.55
C ARG A 321 -18.10 29.45 1.88
N PRO A 322 -17.05 28.75 2.37
CA PRO A 322 -15.68 28.73 1.84
C PRO A 322 -15.53 27.78 0.64
N LEU A 323 -14.67 28.16 -0.31
CA LEU A 323 -14.31 27.31 -1.45
C LEU A 323 -13.13 26.38 -1.09
N PRO A 324 -13.05 25.19 -1.68
CA PRO A 324 -11.86 24.34 -1.62
C PRO A 324 -10.67 25.03 -2.30
N HIS A 325 -9.46 24.66 -1.92
CA HIS A 325 -8.23 25.11 -2.58
C HIS A 325 -7.25 23.98 -2.76
N GLN A 326 -6.51 23.99 -3.87
CA GLN A 326 -5.56 22.94 -4.25
C GLN A 326 -4.17 23.23 -3.72
N TYR A 327 -3.50 22.19 -3.19
CA TYR A 327 -2.13 22.22 -2.66
C TYR A 327 -1.34 21.05 -3.24
N GLU A 328 -0.13 21.30 -3.71
CA GLU A 328 0.66 20.30 -4.41
C GLU A 328 1.93 19.93 -3.64
N PHE A 329 2.30 18.65 -3.74
CA PHE A 329 3.52 18.09 -3.18
C PHE A 329 4.25 17.19 -4.18
N ALA A 330 5.55 16.99 -3.99
CA ALA A 330 6.37 16.15 -4.85
C ALA A 330 5.93 14.67 -4.79
N ARG A 331 5.72 14.07 -5.97
CA ARG A 331 5.46 12.64 -6.08
C ARG A 331 6.62 11.81 -5.52
N LEU A 332 6.35 10.56 -5.16
CA LEU A 332 7.38 9.59 -4.83
C LEU A 332 7.99 9.01 -6.12
N SER A 333 9.30 9.13 -6.26
CA SER A 333 10.10 8.33 -7.19
C SER A 333 11.00 7.41 -6.36
N LEU A 334 10.88 6.09 -6.54
CA LEU A 334 11.60 5.09 -5.75
C LEU A 334 12.61 4.36 -6.63
N GLY A 335 13.84 4.28 -6.16
CA GLY A 335 14.91 3.58 -6.86
C GLY A 335 14.62 2.09 -7.06
N TYR A 336 15.19 1.50 -8.10
CA TYR A 336 15.02 0.09 -8.51
C TYR A 336 13.56 -0.30 -8.77
N THR A 337 12.73 0.68 -9.16
CA THR A 337 11.29 0.51 -9.29
C THR A 337 10.76 1.27 -10.49
N VAL A 338 9.78 0.68 -11.17
CA VAL A 338 8.97 1.32 -12.21
C VAL A 338 7.60 1.62 -11.61
N MET A 339 7.14 2.88 -11.71
CA MET A 339 5.84 3.30 -11.15
C MET A 339 4.83 3.71 -12.22
N SER A 340 5.24 3.75 -13.49
CA SER A 340 4.33 4.02 -14.61
C SER A 340 3.33 2.89 -14.78
N LYS A 341 2.03 3.21 -14.71
CA LYS A 341 0.93 2.24 -14.91
C LYS A 341 1.09 1.43 -16.21
N ARG A 342 1.43 2.08 -17.34
CA ARG A 342 1.61 1.40 -18.62
C ARG A 342 2.73 0.36 -18.56
N LYS A 343 3.81 0.64 -17.84
CA LYS A 343 4.94 -0.28 -17.69
C LYS A 343 4.60 -1.42 -16.74
N LEU A 344 3.91 -1.13 -15.64
CA LEU A 344 3.41 -2.16 -14.72
C LEU A 344 2.43 -3.12 -15.43
N MET A 345 1.52 -2.58 -16.24
CA MET A 345 0.60 -3.38 -17.07
C MET A 345 1.36 -4.27 -18.05
N ARG A 346 2.46 -3.78 -18.66
CA ARG A 346 3.31 -4.60 -19.53
C ARG A 346 3.97 -5.76 -18.78
N LEU A 347 4.45 -5.54 -17.54
CA LEU A 347 4.99 -6.63 -16.72
C LEU A 347 3.98 -7.76 -16.51
N VAL A 348 2.72 -7.40 -16.24
CA VAL A 348 1.65 -8.38 -16.02
C VAL A 348 1.24 -9.06 -17.33
N ASN A 349 0.97 -8.29 -18.39
CA ASN A 349 0.49 -8.82 -19.68
C ASN A 349 1.54 -9.70 -20.37
N GLU A 350 2.82 -9.35 -20.27
CA GLU A 350 3.95 -10.10 -20.82
C GLU A 350 4.38 -11.25 -19.88
N LYS A 351 3.67 -11.49 -18.74
CA LYS A 351 3.92 -12.56 -17.76
C LYS A 351 5.34 -12.54 -17.18
N LEU A 352 5.93 -11.37 -17.04
CA LEU A 352 7.23 -11.16 -16.39
C LEU A 352 7.10 -11.21 -14.86
N VAL A 353 5.88 -11.01 -14.37
CA VAL A 353 5.43 -11.19 -12.98
C VAL A 353 4.15 -12.03 -12.97
N SER A 354 3.77 -12.60 -11.81
CA SER A 354 2.61 -13.48 -11.67
C SER A 354 1.25 -12.75 -11.75
N GLY A 355 1.22 -11.46 -11.48
CA GLY A 355 0.02 -10.64 -11.47
C GLY A 355 0.27 -9.28 -10.80
N TRP A 356 -0.81 -8.54 -10.57
CA TRP A 356 -0.74 -7.24 -9.90
C TRP A 356 -0.34 -7.34 -8.43
N ASP A 357 -0.59 -8.48 -7.79
CA ASP A 357 -0.22 -8.81 -6.42
C ASP A 357 1.11 -9.56 -6.29
N ASP A 358 1.90 -9.65 -7.37
CA ASP A 358 3.24 -10.26 -7.31
C ASP A 358 4.10 -9.53 -6.26
N PRO A 359 4.72 -10.25 -5.32
CA PRO A 359 5.54 -9.64 -4.25
C PRO A 359 6.73 -8.81 -4.73
N ARG A 360 7.08 -8.83 -6.00
CA ARG A 360 8.12 -7.98 -6.63
C ARG A 360 7.57 -6.66 -7.17
N MET A 361 6.24 -6.56 -7.31
CA MET A 361 5.58 -5.37 -7.82
C MET A 361 5.52 -4.27 -6.75
N PRO A 362 5.61 -2.99 -7.14
CA PRO A 362 5.47 -1.86 -6.22
C PRO A 362 4.00 -1.53 -5.89
N THR A 363 3.06 -2.36 -6.29
CA THR A 363 1.63 -2.24 -5.94
C THR A 363 1.45 -2.46 -4.44
N ILE A 364 0.45 -1.83 -3.84
CA ILE A 364 0.15 -2.00 -2.41
C ILE A 364 -0.21 -3.46 -2.13
N SER A 365 -1.00 -4.09 -3.00
CA SER A 365 -1.34 -5.51 -2.92
C SER A 365 -0.11 -6.43 -2.98
N GLY A 366 0.85 -6.16 -3.89
CA GLY A 366 2.10 -6.92 -4.00
C GLY A 366 3.01 -6.72 -2.78
N ILE A 367 3.15 -5.49 -2.31
CA ILE A 367 3.92 -5.14 -1.10
C ILE A 367 3.31 -5.84 0.14
N ARG A 368 1.97 -5.83 0.27
CA ARG A 368 1.24 -6.52 1.33
C ARG A 368 1.45 -8.04 1.27
N ARG A 369 1.32 -8.66 0.09
CA ARG A 369 1.57 -10.09 -0.14
C ARG A 369 3.02 -10.49 0.15
N ARG A 370 3.96 -9.58 -0.10
CA ARG A 370 5.36 -9.75 0.27
C ARG A 370 5.59 -9.78 1.79
N GLY A 371 4.63 -9.28 2.59
CA GLY A 371 4.68 -9.31 4.04
C GLY A 371 5.05 -7.99 4.70
N VAL A 372 5.15 -6.91 3.95
CA VAL A 372 5.30 -5.55 4.50
C VAL A 372 4.03 -5.19 5.28
N THR A 373 4.19 -4.52 6.41
CA THR A 373 3.09 -4.07 7.25
C THR A 373 2.63 -2.67 6.84
N ALA A 374 1.39 -2.33 7.15
CA ALA A 374 0.86 -0.99 6.94
C ALA A 374 1.67 0.05 7.75
N GLU A 375 2.09 -0.32 8.97
CA GLU A 375 2.90 0.51 9.85
C GLU A 375 4.27 0.84 9.25
N ALA A 376 4.95 -0.16 8.68
CA ALA A 376 6.24 0.07 8.01
C ALA A 376 6.09 1.01 6.81
N LEU A 377 5.00 0.87 6.04
CA LEU A 377 4.74 1.71 4.89
C LEU A 377 4.38 3.15 5.30
N ARG A 378 3.59 3.32 6.38
CA ARG A 378 3.31 4.63 6.98
C ARG A 378 4.57 5.30 7.52
N ALA A 379 5.43 4.54 8.23
CA ALA A 379 6.71 5.05 8.74
C ALA A 379 7.62 5.49 7.59
N PHE A 380 7.69 4.72 6.51
CA PHE A 380 8.42 5.10 5.30
C PHE A 380 7.88 6.40 4.71
N ALA A 381 6.55 6.49 4.47
CA ALA A 381 5.91 7.68 3.90
C ALA A 381 6.17 8.93 4.75
N TYR A 382 6.20 8.76 6.08
CA TYR A 382 6.52 9.82 7.02
C TYR A 382 8.00 10.24 6.95
N ASN A 383 8.92 9.27 6.94
CA ASN A 383 10.36 9.53 6.97
C ASN A 383 10.89 10.24 5.71
N ILE A 384 10.29 9.98 4.54
CA ILE A 384 10.67 10.68 3.29
C ILE A 384 10.15 12.12 3.26
N GLY A 385 9.19 12.47 4.11
CA GLY A 385 8.64 13.82 4.23
C GLY A 385 7.86 14.32 3.02
N ILE A 386 7.38 15.56 3.13
CA ILE A 386 6.60 16.25 2.09
C ILE A 386 7.38 17.48 1.62
N THR A 387 7.69 17.51 0.34
CA THR A 387 8.50 18.56 -0.30
C THR A 387 7.84 19.05 -1.59
N LYS A 388 8.32 20.17 -2.13
CA LYS A 388 7.97 20.69 -3.47
C LYS A 388 9.02 20.34 -4.54
N TYR A 389 9.95 19.45 -4.24
CA TYR A 389 11.01 19.05 -5.16
C TYR A 389 10.94 17.57 -5.45
N ASN A 390 10.80 17.21 -6.74
CA ASN A 390 10.88 15.83 -7.17
C ASN A 390 12.33 15.33 -7.01
N GLY A 391 12.49 14.18 -6.38
CA GLY A 391 13.79 13.53 -6.18
C GLY A 391 13.63 12.02 -6.15
N LEU A 392 14.70 11.31 -6.50
CA LEU A 392 14.77 9.86 -6.37
C LEU A 392 14.99 9.50 -4.90
N THR A 393 14.09 8.71 -4.34
CA THR A 393 14.23 8.13 -3.01
C THR A 393 14.95 6.79 -3.12
N ASP A 394 16.01 6.59 -2.33
CA ASP A 394 16.67 5.29 -2.26
C ASP A 394 15.73 4.24 -1.65
N VAL A 395 15.61 3.09 -2.30
CA VAL A 395 14.80 1.97 -1.81
C VAL A 395 15.29 1.47 -0.43
N ALA A 396 16.56 1.70 -0.08
CA ALA A 396 17.12 1.35 1.23
C ALA A 396 16.36 2.04 2.38
N VAL A 397 15.76 3.22 2.15
CA VAL A 397 14.93 3.92 3.16
C VAL A 397 13.64 3.12 3.45
N LEU A 398 12.99 2.60 2.41
CA LEU A 398 11.84 1.70 2.56
C LEU A 398 12.24 0.40 3.26
N GLU A 399 13.34 -0.21 2.81
CA GLU A 399 13.85 -1.45 3.38
C GLU A 399 14.24 -1.29 4.86
N HIS A 400 14.76 -0.12 5.24
CA HIS A 400 15.06 0.20 6.63
C HIS A 400 13.77 0.27 7.47
N ALA A 401 12.74 1.00 7.01
CA ALA A 401 11.46 1.09 7.72
C ALA A 401 10.80 -0.30 7.92
N ILE A 402 10.89 -1.18 6.90
CA ILE A 402 10.41 -2.56 7.00
C ILE A 402 11.17 -3.34 8.07
N ARG A 403 12.52 -3.26 8.09
CA ARG A 403 13.34 -3.97 9.09
C ARG A 403 13.07 -3.49 10.51
N GLU A 404 12.96 -2.18 10.72
CA GLU A 404 12.67 -1.56 12.02
C GLU A 404 11.32 -2.03 12.58
N ASP A 405 10.27 -2.05 11.75
CA ASP A 405 8.97 -2.51 12.18
C ASP A 405 8.97 -4.02 12.48
N LEU A 406 9.49 -4.83 11.55
CA LEU A 406 9.49 -6.28 11.70
C LEU A 406 10.39 -6.77 12.83
N ASN A 407 11.48 -6.06 13.17
CA ASN A 407 12.30 -6.41 14.31
C ASN A 407 11.51 -6.39 15.62
N LYS A 408 10.59 -5.44 15.78
CA LYS A 408 9.77 -5.28 16.98
C LYS A 408 8.68 -6.35 17.12
N ARG A 409 8.07 -6.78 15.99
CA ARG A 409 6.85 -7.61 16.02
C ARG A 409 7.01 -9.04 15.54
N ALA A 410 8.03 -9.35 14.71
CA ALA A 410 8.15 -10.66 14.09
C ALA A 410 8.59 -11.74 15.08
N LEU A 411 7.88 -12.86 15.10
CA LEU A 411 8.24 -14.00 15.94
C LEU A 411 9.46 -14.73 15.36
N ARG A 412 10.45 -15.02 16.22
CA ARG A 412 11.67 -15.74 15.82
C ARG A 412 11.37 -17.23 15.62
N ARG A 413 11.86 -17.80 14.50
CA ARG A 413 11.72 -19.23 14.19
C ARG A 413 13.03 -19.78 13.64
N LEU A 414 13.29 -21.06 13.95
CA LEU A 414 14.40 -21.79 13.34
C LEU A 414 13.92 -22.43 12.04
N VAL A 415 14.57 -22.07 10.96
CA VAL A 415 14.30 -22.60 9.62
C VAL A 415 15.63 -22.77 8.89
N VAL A 416 15.78 -23.85 8.17
CA VAL A 416 16.94 -24.15 7.34
C VAL A 416 16.50 -24.16 5.88
N LEU A 417 16.98 -23.21 5.10
CA LEU A 417 16.60 -23.03 3.70
C LEU A 417 17.28 -24.04 2.77
N ARG A 418 18.56 -24.30 3.02
CA ARG A 418 19.38 -25.25 2.24
C ARG A 418 20.00 -26.26 3.17
N PRO A 419 19.28 -27.33 3.50
CA PRO A 419 19.66 -28.25 4.57
C PRO A 419 20.86 -29.13 4.22
N ILE A 420 21.80 -29.26 5.17
CA ILE A 420 22.74 -30.33 5.24
C ILE A 420 22.50 -31.10 6.55
N ARG A 421 22.57 -32.43 6.49
CA ARG A 421 22.30 -33.31 7.62
C ARG A 421 23.49 -33.36 8.58
N VAL A 422 23.21 -33.29 9.89
CA VAL A 422 24.19 -33.43 10.96
C VAL A 422 23.72 -34.52 11.91
N VAL A 423 24.55 -35.52 12.15
CA VAL A 423 24.31 -36.59 13.11
C VAL A 423 25.18 -36.37 14.33
N ILE A 424 24.55 -36.25 15.50
CA ILE A 424 25.24 -36.11 16.80
C ILE A 424 25.53 -37.53 17.35
N THR A 425 26.73 -38.02 17.15
CA THR A 425 27.10 -39.44 17.36
C THR A 425 26.99 -39.90 18.80
N ASN A 426 27.25 -39.01 19.76
CA ASN A 426 27.15 -39.28 21.20
C ASN A 426 25.80 -38.88 21.84
N TYR A 427 24.79 -38.49 21.03
CA TYR A 427 23.43 -38.26 21.52
C TYR A 427 22.62 -39.57 21.41
N PRO A 428 21.87 -39.98 22.45
CA PRO A 428 21.15 -41.26 22.45
C PRO A 428 20.15 -41.36 21.29
N GLU A 429 20.11 -42.51 20.67
CA GLU A 429 19.15 -42.82 19.60
C GLU A 429 17.73 -42.85 20.15
N GLY A 430 16.76 -42.33 19.36
CA GLY A 430 15.35 -42.23 19.75
C GLY A 430 15.05 -41.20 20.83
N LYS A 431 16.04 -40.59 21.47
CA LYS A 431 15.82 -39.54 22.47
C LYS A 431 15.44 -38.22 21.79
N THR A 432 14.34 -37.62 22.27
CA THR A 432 13.97 -36.24 21.97
C THR A 432 13.88 -35.45 23.28
N GLU A 433 14.37 -34.22 23.28
CA GLU A 433 14.20 -33.31 24.40
C GLU A 433 13.65 -31.96 23.91
N GLU A 434 12.86 -31.32 24.77
CA GLU A 434 12.26 -30.01 24.49
C GLU A 434 13.14 -28.89 25.06
N LEU A 435 13.59 -27.97 24.20
CA LEU A 435 14.41 -26.83 24.55
C LEU A 435 13.59 -25.55 24.51
N ASP A 436 13.86 -24.61 25.43
CA ASP A 436 13.22 -23.31 25.46
C ASP A 436 13.85 -22.36 24.44
N ALA A 437 13.01 -21.72 23.61
CA ALA A 437 13.41 -20.72 22.64
C ALA A 437 12.56 -19.46 22.78
N VAL A 438 13.20 -18.29 22.78
CA VAL A 438 12.53 -16.99 22.89
C VAL A 438 11.80 -16.67 21.59
N ASN A 439 10.53 -16.26 21.69
CA ASN A 439 9.73 -15.89 20.52
C ASN A 439 10.11 -14.53 19.94
N ASN A 440 10.36 -13.53 20.77
CA ASN A 440 10.90 -12.25 20.34
C ASN A 440 11.69 -11.59 21.48
N PRO A 441 13.00 -11.36 21.34
CA PRO A 441 13.79 -10.72 22.39
C PRO A 441 13.46 -9.22 22.57
N GLU A 442 12.84 -8.56 21.58
CA GLU A 442 12.42 -7.15 21.64
C GLU A 442 11.04 -6.98 22.30
N ASP A 443 10.28 -8.07 22.45
CA ASP A 443 8.97 -8.08 23.09
C ASP A 443 8.90 -9.14 24.20
N PRO A 444 9.04 -8.74 25.47
CA PRO A 444 8.93 -9.68 26.58
C PRO A 444 7.60 -10.42 26.68
N ASN A 445 6.51 -9.84 26.12
CA ASN A 445 5.18 -10.45 26.16
C ASN A 445 5.02 -11.54 25.10
N ALA A 446 5.91 -11.62 24.12
CA ALA A 446 5.90 -12.69 23.10
C ALA A 446 6.21 -14.09 23.70
N GLY A 447 6.79 -14.14 24.91
CA GLY A 447 7.08 -15.38 25.64
C GLY A 447 8.11 -16.29 24.97
N THR A 448 8.02 -17.56 25.30
CA THR A 448 8.91 -18.63 24.81
C THR A 448 8.11 -19.75 24.16
N ARG A 449 8.79 -20.63 23.44
CA ARG A 449 8.25 -21.87 22.88
C ARG A 449 9.19 -23.03 23.10
N LYS A 450 8.67 -24.24 23.03
CA LYS A 450 9.47 -25.47 23.03
C LYS A 450 9.88 -25.85 21.61
N ILE A 451 11.14 -26.20 21.44
CA ILE A 451 11.69 -26.74 20.19
C ILE A 451 12.30 -28.11 20.45
N PRO A 452 11.92 -29.15 19.68
CA PRO A 452 12.47 -30.51 19.88
C PRO A 452 13.91 -30.58 19.37
N PHE A 453 14.78 -31.23 20.16
CA PHE A 453 16.13 -31.61 19.78
C PHE A 453 16.27 -33.11 19.73
N SER A 454 16.91 -33.64 18.68
CA SER A 454 17.15 -35.05 18.48
C SER A 454 18.57 -35.32 17.95
N ARG A 455 18.96 -36.58 17.88
CA ARG A 455 20.27 -37.01 17.40
C ARG A 455 20.63 -36.47 16.02
N THR A 456 19.64 -36.36 15.13
CA THR A 456 19.84 -35.83 13.77
C THR A 456 19.19 -34.47 13.64
N VAL A 457 19.94 -33.50 13.13
CA VAL A 457 19.47 -32.13 12.87
C VAL A 457 19.88 -31.70 11.45
N TYR A 458 19.20 -30.68 10.94
CA TYR A 458 19.60 -29.96 9.74
C TYR A 458 20.22 -28.60 10.12
N ILE A 459 21.25 -28.19 9.39
CA ILE A 459 21.84 -26.84 9.43
C ILE A 459 21.92 -26.27 8.01
N GLU A 460 22.20 -24.99 7.85
CA GLU A 460 22.45 -24.40 6.52
C GLU A 460 23.72 -24.93 5.89
N GLN A 461 23.70 -25.23 4.59
CA GLN A 461 24.92 -25.60 3.84
C GLN A 461 26.00 -24.53 3.97
N ASP A 462 25.60 -23.24 3.99
CA ASP A 462 26.54 -22.12 4.14
C ASP A 462 27.14 -22.02 5.55
N ASP A 463 26.58 -22.70 6.53
CA ASP A 463 27.15 -22.78 7.88
C ASP A 463 28.25 -23.86 8.02
N PHE A 464 28.51 -24.61 6.94
CA PHE A 464 29.61 -25.57 6.87
C PHE A 464 30.52 -25.27 5.67
N LYS A 465 31.84 -25.34 5.86
CA LYS A 465 32.85 -25.37 4.77
C LYS A 465 33.96 -26.35 5.09
N GLU A 466 34.25 -27.23 4.15
CA GLU A 466 35.36 -28.19 4.25
C GLU A 466 36.70 -27.44 4.26
N VAL A 467 36.88 -26.51 3.33
CA VAL A 467 38.04 -25.59 3.27
C VAL A 467 37.55 -24.16 3.53
N PRO A 468 37.59 -23.71 4.79
CA PRO A 468 37.04 -22.41 5.15
C PRO A 468 37.98 -21.26 4.76
N PRO A 469 37.45 -20.10 4.35
CA PRO A 469 38.25 -18.88 4.17
C PRO A 469 38.70 -18.32 5.53
N PRO A 470 39.69 -17.41 5.56
CA PRO A 470 40.09 -16.72 6.78
C PRO A 470 38.89 -16.08 7.51
N LYS A 471 38.88 -16.14 8.85
CA LYS A 471 37.81 -15.58 9.70
C LYS A 471 36.42 -16.24 9.52
N PHE A 472 36.37 -17.49 9.06
CA PHE A 472 35.15 -18.29 9.01
C PHE A 472 34.83 -18.85 10.41
N PHE A 473 33.88 -18.24 11.10
CA PHE A 473 33.45 -18.61 12.47
C PHE A 473 32.20 -19.49 12.45
N ARG A 474 32.12 -20.46 11.53
CA ARG A 474 31.06 -21.46 11.42
C ARG A 474 31.67 -22.84 11.44
N LEU A 475 30.88 -23.89 11.20
CA LEU A 475 31.31 -25.26 11.31
C LEU A 475 32.31 -25.66 10.20
N LYS A 476 33.36 -26.36 10.58
CA LYS A 476 34.41 -26.89 9.69
C LYS A 476 34.96 -28.16 10.28
N PRO A 477 35.72 -29.01 9.54
CA PRO A 477 36.36 -30.20 10.08
C PRO A 477 37.20 -29.88 11.32
N GLY A 478 36.95 -30.62 12.41
CA GLY A 478 37.57 -30.41 13.73
C GLY A 478 37.16 -29.12 14.47
N GLY A 479 36.31 -28.30 13.86
CA GLY A 479 35.84 -27.02 14.44
C GLY A 479 34.58 -27.17 15.29
N GLU A 480 34.40 -26.20 16.19
CA GLU A 480 33.26 -26.16 17.12
C GLU A 480 32.35 -24.98 16.84
N VAL A 481 31.03 -25.19 17.01
CA VAL A 481 30.02 -24.15 17.01
C VAL A 481 28.92 -24.45 18.02
N ARG A 482 28.23 -23.42 18.51
CA ARG A 482 27.01 -23.58 19.31
C ARG A 482 25.80 -23.69 18.40
N LEU A 483 25.01 -24.74 18.55
CA LEU A 483 23.64 -24.81 18.06
C LEU A 483 22.79 -23.90 18.97
N LYS A 484 22.09 -22.92 18.36
CA LYS A 484 21.33 -21.90 19.11
C LYS A 484 20.30 -22.58 20.02
N TYR A 485 20.23 -22.18 21.28
CA TYR A 485 19.41 -22.79 22.36
C TYR A 485 19.79 -24.22 22.76
N ALA A 486 20.78 -24.84 22.12
CA ALA A 486 21.17 -26.23 22.34
C ALA A 486 22.66 -26.34 22.73
N TYR A 487 23.34 -27.31 22.19
CA TYR A 487 24.66 -27.74 22.56
C TYR A 487 25.77 -27.10 21.71
N ILE A 488 27.00 -27.12 22.22
CA ILE A 488 28.20 -26.95 21.41
C ILE A 488 28.48 -28.30 20.73
N ILE A 489 28.69 -28.27 19.41
CA ILE A 489 29.05 -29.44 18.62
C ILE A 489 30.39 -29.24 17.94
N LYS A 490 31.12 -30.37 17.74
CA LYS A 490 32.39 -30.46 17.00
C LYS A 490 32.21 -31.39 15.81
N CYS A 491 32.65 -30.98 14.63
CA CYS A 491 32.60 -31.81 13.42
C CYS A 491 33.80 -32.75 13.38
N ASP A 492 33.55 -34.07 13.49
CA ASP A 492 34.59 -35.08 13.55
C ASP A 492 34.80 -35.77 12.19
N GLU A 493 33.70 -36.01 11.42
CA GLU A 493 33.77 -36.77 10.17
C GLU A 493 32.80 -36.17 9.11
N LEU A 494 33.18 -36.27 7.84
CA LEU A 494 32.40 -35.88 6.67
C LEU A 494 31.98 -37.12 5.89
N VAL A 495 30.69 -37.21 5.59
CA VAL A 495 30.18 -38.26 4.67
C VAL A 495 29.92 -37.59 3.32
N LYS A 496 30.52 -38.17 2.27
CA LYS A 496 30.41 -37.68 0.89
C LYS A 496 29.62 -38.65 0.02
N ASP A 497 28.91 -38.10 -0.95
CA ASP A 497 28.26 -38.87 -2.01
C ASP A 497 29.30 -39.35 -3.07
N ALA A 498 28.81 -40.10 -4.07
CA ALA A 498 29.63 -40.59 -5.17
C ALA A 498 30.27 -39.47 -6.03
N ALA A 499 29.72 -38.27 -6.00
CA ALA A 499 30.26 -37.09 -6.69
C ALA A 499 31.27 -36.30 -5.83
N GLY A 500 31.58 -36.78 -4.61
CA GLY A 500 32.49 -36.12 -3.68
C GLY A 500 31.89 -34.93 -2.92
N LYS A 501 30.59 -34.69 -3.04
CA LYS A 501 29.87 -33.63 -2.31
C LYS A 501 29.55 -34.10 -0.90
N THR A 502 29.83 -33.27 0.10
CA THR A 502 29.46 -33.53 1.50
C THR A 502 27.94 -33.53 1.65
N VAL A 503 27.35 -34.65 2.12
CA VAL A 503 25.90 -34.83 2.29
C VAL A 503 25.50 -34.98 3.76
N GLU A 504 26.43 -35.44 4.63
CA GLU A 504 26.20 -35.58 6.05
C GLU A 504 27.47 -35.21 6.83
N LEU A 505 27.26 -34.60 8.01
CA LEU A 505 28.32 -34.33 8.98
C LEU A 505 28.10 -35.19 10.21
N ARG A 506 29.14 -35.83 10.70
CA ARG A 506 29.12 -36.53 11.98
C ARG A 506 29.84 -35.70 13.02
N CYS A 507 29.12 -35.39 14.08
CA CYS A 507 29.57 -34.48 15.12
C CYS A 507 29.41 -35.08 16.50
N THR A 508 30.27 -34.71 17.45
CA THR A 508 30.07 -34.94 18.88
C THR A 508 29.55 -33.65 19.55
N ALA A 509 28.68 -33.78 20.56
CA ALA A 509 28.18 -32.70 21.36
C ALA A 509 28.76 -32.67 22.76
N ASP A 510 29.08 -31.47 23.27
CA ASP A 510 29.29 -31.25 24.68
C ASP A 510 27.91 -31.19 25.36
N LEU A 511 27.47 -32.31 25.95
CA LEU A 511 26.12 -32.48 26.48
C LEU A 511 25.85 -31.63 27.73
N ASP A 512 26.90 -31.10 28.38
CA ASP A 512 26.80 -30.20 29.50
C ASP A 512 26.78 -28.71 29.10
N SER A 513 26.87 -28.42 27.78
CA SER A 513 26.97 -27.04 27.29
C SER A 513 25.61 -26.35 27.01
N LYS A 514 24.49 -27.06 27.22
CA LYS A 514 23.17 -26.43 27.16
C LYS A 514 22.90 -25.48 28.36
N THR A 515 21.90 -24.63 28.24
CA THR A 515 21.46 -23.75 29.31
C THR A 515 21.19 -24.53 30.59
N GLY A 516 21.82 -24.15 31.70
CA GLY A 516 21.75 -24.83 32.98
C GLY A 516 22.74 -25.99 33.19
N GLY A 517 23.51 -26.36 32.17
CA GLY A 517 24.56 -27.40 32.28
C GLY A 517 25.89 -26.85 32.84
N ALA A 518 26.78 -27.77 33.24
CA ALA A 518 28.07 -27.45 33.87
C ALA A 518 29.00 -26.60 32.96
N THR A 519 28.93 -26.79 31.64
CA THR A 519 29.74 -26.06 30.65
C THR A 519 28.92 -25.04 29.86
N ALA A 520 27.71 -24.64 30.33
CA ALA A 520 26.82 -23.68 29.65
C ALA A 520 27.49 -22.32 29.36
N SER A 521 28.37 -21.86 30.21
CA SER A 521 29.12 -20.58 30.09
C SER A 521 30.28 -20.67 29.07
N ARG A 522 30.61 -21.87 28.55
CA ARG A 522 31.68 -22.07 27.58
C ARG A 522 31.42 -21.25 26.32
N LYS A 523 32.35 -20.39 25.95
CA LYS A 523 32.23 -19.53 24.75
C LYS A 523 32.86 -20.20 23.53
N VAL A 524 32.12 -20.23 22.42
CA VAL A 524 32.61 -20.54 21.08
C VAL A 524 32.37 -19.35 20.17
N LYS A 525 33.19 -19.19 19.13
CA LYS A 525 33.09 -18.00 18.25
C LYS A 525 31.87 -17.99 17.34
N GLY A 526 31.26 -19.17 17.07
CA GLY A 526 30.12 -19.30 16.14
C GLY A 526 28.88 -19.83 16.81
N THR A 527 27.73 -19.23 16.52
CA THR A 527 26.40 -19.78 16.82
C THR A 527 25.64 -19.91 15.51
N ILE A 528 25.11 -21.12 15.27
CA ILE A 528 24.31 -21.42 14.05
C ILE A 528 22.91 -21.88 14.47
N HIS A 529 21.94 -21.73 13.57
CA HIS A 529 20.60 -22.26 13.76
C HIS A 529 20.48 -23.66 13.14
N TRP A 530 19.46 -24.39 13.55
CA TRP A 530 19.25 -25.78 13.23
C TRP A 530 17.77 -26.16 13.32
N VAL A 531 17.39 -27.32 12.76
CA VAL A 531 16.05 -27.91 12.90
C VAL A 531 16.20 -29.39 13.12
N SER A 532 15.45 -29.98 14.07
CA SER A 532 15.42 -31.45 14.31
C SER A 532 14.89 -32.19 13.10
N ALA A 533 15.64 -33.14 12.58
CA ALA A 533 15.27 -33.83 11.34
C ALA A 533 14.00 -34.67 11.47
N GLY A 534 13.78 -35.31 12.63
CA GLY A 534 12.60 -36.13 12.88
C GLY A 534 11.30 -35.34 13.11
N HIS A 535 11.40 -34.02 13.32
CA HIS A 535 10.27 -33.15 13.64
C HIS A 535 10.09 -32.01 12.64
N ALA A 536 10.94 -31.92 11.62
CA ALA A 536 10.91 -30.86 10.63
C ALA A 536 9.63 -30.87 9.80
N VAL A 537 9.12 -29.69 9.52
CA VAL A 537 8.02 -29.43 8.57
C VAL A 537 8.63 -28.89 7.28
N ASP A 538 8.24 -29.47 6.16
CA ASP A 538 8.67 -28.99 4.85
C ASP A 538 7.84 -27.76 4.43
N ALA A 539 8.52 -26.76 3.85
CA ALA A 539 7.89 -25.58 3.31
C ALA A 539 8.53 -25.18 1.97
N GLU A 540 7.70 -24.72 1.05
CA GLU A 540 8.17 -23.93 -0.09
C GLU A 540 8.51 -22.52 0.39
N VAL A 541 9.72 -22.07 0.16
CA VAL A 541 10.12 -20.70 0.51
C VAL A 541 10.50 -19.96 -0.76
N ARG A 542 9.80 -18.84 -1.00
CA ARG A 542 10.01 -17.93 -2.12
C ARG A 542 10.90 -16.77 -1.68
N LEU A 543 12.13 -16.78 -2.16
CA LEU A 543 13.15 -15.79 -1.82
C LEU A 543 13.07 -14.64 -2.82
N TYR A 544 12.17 -13.69 -2.57
CA TYR A 544 12.03 -12.50 -3.40
C TYR A 544 13.18 -11.52 -3.20
N ASP A 545 13.62 -10.89 -4.28
CA ASP A 545 14.60 -9.80 -4.32
C ASP A 545 14.03 -8.61 -5.12
N ARG A 546 14.87 -7.59 -5.39
CA ARG A 546 14.50 -6.45 -6.23
C ARG A 546 14.21 -6.91 -7.65
N LEU A 547 13.14 -6.36 -8.25
CA LEU A 547 12.74 -6.71 -9.62
C LEU A 547 13.69 -6.17 -10.68
N PHE A 548 14.38 -5.05 -10.38
CA PHE A 548 15.33 -4.38 -11.29
C PHE A 548 16.73 -4.31 -10.69
N THR A 549 17.73 -4.29 -11.58
CA THR A 549 19.15 -4.27 -11.21
C THR A 549 19.74 -2.87 -11.13
N VAL A 550 19.05 -1.83 -11.66
CA VAL A 550 19.54 -0.46 -11.71
C VAL A 550 18.62 0.49 -10.95
N PRO A 551 19.15 1.61 -10.41
CA PRO A 551 18.32 2.56 -9.64
C PRO A 551 17.19 3.20 -10.43
N GLU A 552 17.39 3.52 -11.70
CA GLU A 552 16.42 4.18 -12.58
C GLU A 552 16.16 3.36 -13.84
N PRO A 553 15.34 2.28 -13.75
CA PRO A 553 15.06 1.40 -14.88
C PRO A 553 14.38 2.10 -16.06
N ASP A 554 13.76 3.25 -15.78
CA ASP A 554 12.96 4.05 -16.71
C ASP A 554 13.76 5.10 -17.47
N SER A 555 14.99 5.38 -17.07
CA SER A 555 15.75 6.53 -17.55
C SER A 555 16.13 6.41 -19.03
N GLU A 556 16.40 5.18 -19.51
CA GLU A 556 16.86 4.97 -20.88
C GLU A 556 16.27 3.71 -21.52
N GLY A 557 15.69 3.85 -22.69
CA GLY A 557 15.28 2.74 -23.55
C GLY A 557 14.19 1.84 -22.99
N ASP A 558 14.30 0.53 -23.23
CA ASP A 558 13.35 -0.47 -22.76
C ASP A 558 13.71 -0.94 -21.34
N PHE A 559 12.91 -0.55 -20.37
CA PHE A 559 13.08 -0.87 -18.94
C PHE A 559 13.22 -2.38 -18.67
N LYS A 560 12.74 -3.25 -19.56
CA LYS A 560 12.82 -4.71 -19.42
C LYS A 560 14.25 -5.24 -19.47
N LYS A 561 15.18 -4.50 -20.08
CA LYS A 561 16.61 -4.87 -20.11
C LYS A 561 17.25 -4.88 -18.73
N HIS A 562 16.62 -4.18 -17.78
CA HIS A 562 17.08 -4.05 -16.39
C HIS A 562 16.39 -5.00 -15.42
N LEU A 563 15.56 -5.93 -15.93
CA LEU A 563 14.94 -6.95 -15.07
C LEU A 563 16.02 -7.83 -14.42
N ASN A 564 15.85 -8.09 -13.13
CA ASN A 564 16.72 -8.99 -12.38
C ASN A 564 16.28 -10.45 -12.61
N PRO A 565 17.07 -11.26 -13.31
CA PRO A 565 16.73 -12.67 -13.56
C PRO A 565 16.72 -13.51 -12.29
N HIS A 566 17.33 -13.02 -11.20
CA HIS A 566 17.38 -13.67 -9.90
C HIS A 566 16.43 -13.04 -8.88
N SER A 567 15.43 -12.30 -9.35
CA SER A 567 14.43 -11.63 -8.48
C SER A 567 13.54 -12.59 -7.69
N LEU A 568 13.53 -13.87 -8.04
CA LEU A 568 12.82 -14.95 -7.34
C LEU A 568 13.64 -16.24 -7.40
N GLU A 569 13.93 -16.79 -6.23
CA GLU A 569 14.44 -18.15 -6.06
C GLU A 569 13.44 -18.94 -5.19
N ILE A 570 13.17 -20.20 -5.55
CA ILE A 570 12.28 -21.08 -4.79
C ILE A 570 13.11 -22.22 -4.20
N VAL A 571 13.00 -22.42 -2.89
CA VAL A 571 13.70 -23.49 -2.17
C VAL A 571 12.74 -24.30 -1.31
N THR A 572 13.09 -25.55 -1.04
CA THR A 572 12.39 -26.38 -0.06
C THR A 572 13.14 -26.34 1.26
N ALA A 573 12.53 -25.69 2.24
CA ALA A 573 13.12 -25.48 3.56
C ALA A 573 12.65 -26.53 4.57
N LYS A 574 13.46 -26.74 5.62
CA LYS A 574 13.12 -27.49 6.82
C LYS A 574 12.79 -26.52 7.95
N CYS A 575 11.56 -26.53 8.43
CA CYS A 575 11.03 -25.60 9.43
C CYS A 575 10.86 -26.30 10.78
N GLU A 576 11.03 -25.58 11.88
CA GLU A 576 10.66 -26.07 13.20
C GLU A 576 9.14 -26.37 13.28
N PRO A 577 8.68 -27.32 14.14
CA PRO A 577 7.29 -27.78 14.16
C PRO A 577 6.24 -26.69 14.44
N SER A 578 6.61 -25.61 15.16
CA SER A 578 5.68 -24.52 15.50
C SER A 578 5.14 -23.78 14.26
N LEU A 579 5.76 -23.93 13.10
CA LEU A 579 5.26 -23.38 11.84
C LEU A 579 4.15 -24.23 11.18
N LYS A 580 3.86 -25.41 11.71
CA LYS A 580 2.71 -26.22 11.26
C LYS A 580 1.37 -25.52 11.52
N ASP A 581 1.30 -24.80 12.66
CA ASP A 581 0.11 -24.06 13.09
C ASP A 581 0.27 -22.54 12.88
N ALA A 582 1.10 -22.17 11.90
CA ALA A 582 1.38 -20.78 11.61
C ALA A 582 0.12 -20.03 11.12
N GLN A 583 0.02 -18.74 11.49
CA GLN A 583 -1.11 -17.87 11.13
C GLN A 583 -0.69 -16.92 10.00
N PRO A 584 -1.55 -16.72 8.98
CA PRO A 584 -1.23 -15.86 7.82
C PRO A 584 -0.91 -14.40 8.18
N GLU A 585 -1.52 -13.89 9.26
CA GLU A 585 -1.37 -12.50 9.69
C GLU A 585 -0.03 -12.25 10.41
N LEU A 586 0.63 -13.31 10.90
CA LEU A 586 1.87 -13.19 11.64
C LEU A 586 3.08 -13.05 10.72
N ARG A 587 4.04 -12.27 11.20
CA ARG A 587 5.34 -12.10 10.58
C ARG A 587 6.37 -12.90 11.35
N TYR A 588 7.29 -13.54 10.64
CA TYR A 588 8.33 -14.38 11.22
C TYR A 588 9.70 -13.84 10.85
N GLN A 589 10.61 -13.86 11.82
CA GLN A 589 12.03 -13.75 11.53
C GLN A 589 12.62 -15.15 11.53
N PHE A 590 13.07 -15.64 10.39
CA PHE A 590 13.91 -16.82 10.35
C PHE A 590 15.30 -16.41 10.83
N GLU A 591 15.68 -16.99 11.94
CA GLU A 591 16.90 -16.65 12.68
C GLU A 591 18.12 -16.62 11.76
N ARG A 592 18.80 -15.48 11.71
CA ARG A 592 19.97 -15.21 10.87
C ARG A 592 19.71 -15.09 9.36
N LEU A 593 18.48 -15.30 8.86
CA LEU A 593 18.16 -15.35 7.44
C LEU A 593 17.41 -14.11 6.95
N GLY A 594 16.32 -13.73 7.59
CA GLY A 594 15.47 -12.62 7.15
C GLY A 594 14.10 -12.63 7.78
N TYR A 595 13.21 -11.83 7.22
CA TYR A 595 11.80 -11.75 7.63
C TYR A 595 10.92 -12.39 6.55
N PHE A 596 9.89 -13.10 7.01
CA PHE A 596 9.03 -13.93 6.17
C PHE A 596 7.57 -13.82 6.59
N VAL A 597 6.69 -14.07 5.63
CA VAL A 597 5.24 -14.15 5.82
C VAL A 597 4.71 -15.41 5.13
N ILE A 598 3.58 -15.93 5.60
CA ILE A 598 2.87 -17.00 4.91
C ILE A 598 2.20 -16.40 3.66
N ASP A 599 2.42 -17.02 2.52
CA ASP A 599 1.74 -16.64 1.28
C ASP A 599 0.27 -17.10 1.27
N SER A 600 -0.60 -16.31 0.65
CA SER A 600 -2.03 -16.63 0.47
C SER A 600 -2.29 -17.95 -0.27
N ASP A 601 -1.33 -18.42 -1.08
CA ASP A 601 -1.43 -19.71 -1.79
C ASP A 601 -1.25 -20.90 -0.87
N SER A 602 -0.90 -20.70 0.42
CA SER A 602 -0.71 -21.79 1.38
C SER A 602 -2.02 -22.51 1.67
N LYS A 603 -1.95 -23.85 1.72
CA LYS A 603 -3.08 -24.75 2.05
C LYS A 603 -2.82 -25.42 3.39
N LEU A 604 -3.07 -24.72 4.50
CA LEU A 604 -2.65 -25.14 5.84
C LEU A 604 -3.60 -26.16 6.51
N LYS A 605 -4.87 -26.27 6.08
CA LYS A 605 -5.91 -27.09 6.74
C LYS A 605 -6.48 -28.19 5.85
N THR A 606 -5.74 -28.65 4.86
CA THR A 606 -6.16 -29.72 3.93
C THR A 606 -5.34 -31.00 4.09
N GLN A 607 -5.83 -32.14 3.59
CA GLN A 607 -5.08 -33.41 3.59
C GLN A 607 -3.73 -33.30 2.86
N ASN A 608 -3.61 -32.39 1.88
CA ASN A 608 -2.37 -32.05 1.19
C ASN A 608 -1.90 -30.66 1.64
N SER A 609 -1.63 -30.49 2.94
CA SER A 609 -1.17 -29.21 3.47
C SER A 609 0.15 -28.79 2.80
N LYS A 610 0.16 -27.58 2.25
CA LYS A 610 1.35 -26.97 1.64
C LYS A 610 1.59 -25.63 2.31
N LEU A 611 2.70 -25.52 3.03
CA LEU A 611 3.17 -24.27 3.62
C LEU A 611 4.02 -23.55 2.59
N ILE A 612 3.63 -22.32 2.23
CA ILE A 612 4.36 -21.43 1.34
C ILE A 612 4.70 -20.16 2.08
N LEU A 613 5.95 -19.75 2.03
CA LEU A 613 6.47 -18.59 2.75
C LEU A 613 7.18 -17.65 1.79
N ASN A 614 6.85 -16.37 1.88
CA ASN A 614 7.50 -15.31 1.11
C ASN A 614 8.56 -14.60 1.95
N ARG A 615 9.76 -14.43 1.43
CA ARG A 615 10.75 -13.55 2.03
C ARG A 615 10.32 -12.10 1.84
N THR A 616 10.02 -11.42 2.96
CA THR A 616 9.72 -9.99 2.96
C THR A 616 11.00 -9.20 2.70
N ILE A 617 12.05 -9.45 3.51
CA ILE A 617 13.33 -8.74 3.41
C ILE A 617 14.44 -9.52 4.13
N THR A 618 15.68 -9.31 3.72
CA THR A 618 16.89 -9.79 4.41
C THR A 618 17.15 -9.00 5.71
N LEU A 619 17.89 -9.59 6.67
CA LEU A 619 18.25 -8.90 7.93
C LEU A 619 19.15 -7.69 7.73
N LYS A 620 19.96 -7.68 6.67
CA LYS A 620 20.91 -6.61 6.35
C LYS A 620 20.77 -6.24 4.89
N ASP A 621 21.07 -5.00 4.55
CA ASP A 621 21.16 -4.60 3.17
C ASP A 621 22.32 -5.36 2.47
N THR A 622 21.96 -6.23 1.54
CA THR A 622 22.90 -7.02 0.75
C THR A 622 23.37 -6.25 -0.48
N TRP A 623 22.52 -5.38 -1.05
CA TRP A 623 22.82 -4.60 -2.24
C TRP A 623 23.87 -3.50 -2.00
N ALA A 624 23.84 -2.85 -0.83
CA ALA A 624 24.88 -1.88 -0.44
C ALA A 624 26.29 -2.50 -0.42
N LYS A 625 26.40 -3.80 -0.14
CA LYS A 625 27.68 -4.52 -0.15
C LYS A 625 28.13 -4.90 -1.55
N GLU A 626 27.21 -5.13 -2.47
CA GLU A 626 27.52 -5.47 -3.86
C GLU A 626 27.94 -4.21 -4.62
N ALA A 627 27.24 -3.09 -4.40
CA ALA A 627 27.61 -1.79 -4.96
C ALA A 627 29.00 -1.28 -4.53
N GLN A 628 29.52 -1.74 -3.37
CA GLN A 628 30.88 -1.42 -2.93
C GLN A 628 31.97 -2.31 -3.57
N LYS A 629 31.59 -3.34 -4.33
CA LYS A 629 32.52 -4.26 -4.99
C LYS A 629 32.71 -3.95 -6.47
N THR A 630 31.81 -3.15 -7.06
CA THR A 630 31.89 -2.57 -8.41
C THR A 630 32.49 -1.18 -8.37
#